data_3370636a996b8bf53adbd0312b2bb2f0
#
_entry.id   3370636a996b8bf53adbd0312b2bb2f0
#
_cell.length_a   1.000
_cell.length_b   1.000
_cell.length_c   1.000
_cell.angle_alpha   90.00
_cell.angle_beta   90.00
_cell.angle_gamma   90.00
#
_symmetry.space_group_name_H-M   'P 1'
#
loop_
_entity.id
_entity.type
_entity.pdbx_description
1 polymer ?
#
loop_
_entity_poly.entity_id
_entity_poly.type
_entity_poly.pdbx_seq_one_letter_code
_entity_poly.pdbx_strand_id
1 'polypeptide(L)'
;METVTFDGEFVQCRDVKIDIVHGDRSPKQVPLYIGATGDQMLALGGEIADGVLMNYLVSPQYNENALRHIESGAKRVGRTLDDVDRPQLVVVSMDTDRERALDNARELVTQYLGQQPHIMKASGVSEDVLAEIQQVLTWPATEEQIREAMKLVPDHVVQLITASGTPDEVRSKVQEYVDAGTTCPVLYPLGDDVKMMIDAFARS
;
A
#
# COMPACT_ATOMS: atom_id res chain seq x y z
N MET A 1 -6.05 14.83 32.45
CA MET A 1 -6.77 14.72 31.18
C MET A 1 -8.21 15.09 31.45
N GLU A 2 -8.79 15.86 30.56
CA GLU A 2 -10.19 16.28 30.66
C GLU A 2 -11.10 15.19 30.09
N THR A 3 -12.32 15.13 30.60
CA THR A 3 -13.35 14.31 30.04
C THR A 3 -13.86 14.96 28.75
N VAL A 4 -13.97 14.18 27.68
CA VAL A 4 -14.40 14.66 26.36
C VAL A 4 -15.80 14.15 26.05
N THR A 5 -16.70 15.07 25.71
CA THR A 5 -18.00 14.79 25.12
C THR A 5 -18.02 15.37 23.72
N PHE A 6 -18.36 14.57 22.73
CA PHE A 6 -18.49 14.98 21.33
C PHE A 6 -19.80 14.43 20.77
N ASP A 7 -20.59 15.29 20.17
CA ASP A 7 -21.91 14.95 19.60
C ASP A 7 -21.91 15.33 18.11
N GLY A 8 -21.37 14.44 17.28
CA GLY A 8 -21.34 14.60 15.82
C GLY A 8 -22.47 13.81 15.13
N GLU A 9 -22.67 14.07 13.85
CA GLU A 9 -23.71 13.43 13.05
C GLU A 9 -23.54 11.90 12.96
N PHE A 10 -22.31 11.42 12.79
CA PHE A 10 -21.99 10.00 12.60
C PHE A 10 -21.28 9.36 13.80
N VAL A 11 -20.66 10.15 14.64
CA VAL A 11 -19.91 9.66 15.81
C VAL A 11 -20.31 10.49 17.03
N GLN A 12 -20.69 9.80 18.08
CA GLN A 12 -21.00 10.40 19.36
C GLN A 12 -20.18 9.73 20.45
N CYS A 13 -19.60 10.51 21.34
CA CYS A 13 -18.99 10.00 22.55
C CYS A 13 -19.37 10.89 23.75
N ARG A 14 -19.63 10.26 24.91
CA ARG A 14 -20.01 10.98 26.13
C ARG A 14 -19.11 10.57 27.26
N ASP A 15 -18.61 11.56 27.98
CA ASP A 15 -17.81 11.39 29.19
C ASP A 15 -16.60 10.45 29.02
N VAL A 16 -16.01 10.46 27.81
CA VAL A 16 -14.82 9.66 27.52
C VAL A 16 -13.61 10.28 28.19
N LYS A 17 -12.97 9.50 29.05
CA LYS A 17 -11.71 9.87 29.72
C LYS A 17 -10.66 8.80 29.43
N ILE A 18 -9.55 9.21 28.87
CA ILE A 18 -8.40 8.35 28.72
C ILE A 18 -7.57 8.44 30.00
N ASP A 19 -7.56 7.38 30.76
CA ASP A 19 -6.75 7.30 31.98
C ASP A 19 -5.47 6.51 31.69
N ILE A 20 -4.43 7.23 31.23
CA ILE A 20 -3.10 6.64 31.01
C ILE A 20 -2.34 6.69 32.33
N VAL A 21 -2.12 5.52 32.90
CA VAL A 21 -1.50 5.36 34.23
C VAL A 21 0.01 5.59 34.23
N HIS A 22 0.66 5.53 33.05
CA HIS A 22 2.13 5.52 32.97
C HIS A 22 2.70 6.76 32.26
N GLY A 23 3.66 7.44 32.93
CA GLY A 23 4.50 8.48 32.35
C GLY A 23 3.93 9.89 32.44
N ASP A 24 4.59 10.80 31.72
CA ASP A 24 4.23 12.20 31.65
C ASP A 24 2.85 12.40 31.00
N ARG A 25 1.98 13.14 31.69
CA ARG A 25 0.60 13.42 31.26
C ARG A 25 0.49 14.69 30.40
N SER A 26 1.60 15.34 30.08
CA SER A 26 1.58 16.48 29.16
C SER A 26 1.12 16.04 27.75
N PRO A 27 0.38 16.90 27.04
CA PRO A 27 0.02 16.64 25.64
C PRO A 27 1.29 16.41 24.81
N LYS A 28 1.33 15.33 24.06
CA LYS A 28 2.40 15.04 23.10
C LYS A 28 1.90 15.29 21.70
N GLN A 29 2.71 15.94 20.90
CA GLN A 29 2.49 15.95 19.46
C GLN A 29 2.91 14.59 18.91
N VAL A 30 1.93 13.87 18.35
CA VAL A 30 2.14 12.59 17.69
C VAL A 30 1.73 12.76 16.24
N PRO A 31 2.60 12.42 15.27
CA PRO A 31 2.22 12.48 13.86
C PRO A 31 1.01 11.58 13.56
N LEU A 32 0.06 12.10 12.81
CA LEU A 32 -1.15 11.38 12.40
C LEU A 32 -1.04 10.97 10.93
N TYR A 33 -1.16 9.67 10.68
CA TYR A 33 -1.16 9.11 9.33
C TYR A 33 -2.53 8.57 8.97
N ILE A 34 -2.98 8.83 7.74
CA ILE A 34 -4.25 8.34 7.21
C ILE A 34 -3.96 7.35 6.07
N GLY A 35 -4.44 6.10 6.20
CA GLY A 35 -4.47 5.15 5.08
C GLY A 35 -5.62 5.51 4.14
N ALA A 36 -5.31 5.76 2.87
CA ALA A 36 -6.30 6.18 1.90
C ALA A 36 -6.08 5.57 0.51
N THR A 37 -7.17 5.20 -0.15
CA THR A 37 -7.19 4.70 -1.53
C THR A 37 -8.12 5.48 -2.45
N GLY A 38 -9.18 6.09 -1.90
CA GLY A 38 -10.14 6.89 -2.66
C GLY A 38 -9.75 8.36 -2.73
N ASP A 39 -10.07 9.01 -3.83
CA ASP A 39 -9.68 10.39 -4.17
C ASP A 39 -9.99 11.40 -3.07
N GLN A 40 -11.19 11.32 -2.49
CA GLN A 40 -11.62 12.22 -1.41
C GLN A 40 -10.80 12.02 -0.13
N MET A 41 -10.51 10.78 0.24
CA MET A 41 -9.71 10.46 1.41
C MET A 41 -8.24 10.82 1.22
N LEU A 42 -7.71 10.65 0.01
CA LEU A 42 -6.36 11.10 -0.35
C LEU A 42 -6.26 12.63 -0.22
N ALA A 43 -7.25 13.37 -0.74
CA ALA A 43 -7.28 14.82 -0.60
C ALA A 43 -7.43 15.25 0.87
N LEU A 44 -8.30 14.61 1.64
CA LEU A 44 -8.45 14.88 3.08
C LEU A 44 -7.14 14.59 3.83
N GLY A 45 -6.46 13.49 3.50
CA GLY A 45 -5.14 13.18 4.07
C GLY A 45 -4.12 14.28 3.83
N GLY A 46 -4.06 14.82 2.60
CA GLY A 46 -3.21 15.96 2.27
C GLY A 46 -3.56 17.23 3.05
N GLU A 47 -4.85 17.43 3.34
CA GLU A 47 -5.35 18.61 4.05
C GLU A 47 -5.03 18.59 5.56
N ILE A 48 -5.22 17.45 6.24
CA ILE A 48 -5.23 17.39 7.71
C ILE A 48 -4.17 16.49 8.34
N ALA A 49 -3.57 15.55 7.59
CA ALA A 49 -2.65 14.56 8.15
C ALA A 49 -1.17 14.98 8.03
N ASP A 50 -0.32 14.44 8.89
CA ASP A 50 1.13 14.56 8.78
C ASP A 50 1.67 13.62 7.67
N GLY A 51 0.95 12.54 7.38
CA GLY A 51 1.28 11.64 6.30
C GLY A 51 0.08 10.84 5.78
N VAL A 52 0.21 10.36 4.56
CA VAL A 52 -0.74 9.46 3.91
C VAL A 52 -0.05 8.12 3.65
N LEU A 53 -0.53 7.08 4.33
CA LEU A 53 -0.09 5.71 4.04
C LEU A 53 -0.72 5.29 2.71
N MET A 54 0.14 5.22 1.69
CA MET A 54 -0.27 4.91 0.32
C MET A 54 -0.61 3.42 0.16
N ASN A 55 -1.45 3.12 -0.82
CA ASN A 55 -1.91 1.76 -1.03
C ASN A 55 -0.77 0.81 -1.43
N TYR A 56 -0.87 -0.44 -1.01
CA TYR A 56 0.06 -1.52 -1.38
C TYR A 56 -0.50 -2.33 -2.56
N LEU A 57 0.33 -3.18 -3.18
CA LEU A 57 -0.03 -3.97 -4.36
C LEU A 57 -0.64 -3.10 -5.49
N VAL A 58 -0.04 -1.97 -5.73
CA VAL A 58 -0.37 -1.06 -6.84
C VAL A 58 0.91 -0.76 -7.63
N SER A 59 0.76 -0.35 -8.89
CA SER A 59 1.92 0.06 -9.69
C SER A 59 2.47 1.42 -9.23
N PRO A 60 3.76 1.73 -9.49
CA PRO A 60 4.29 3.08 -9.31
C PRO A 60 3.44 4.15 -10.02
N GLN A 61 2.88 3.82 -11.18
CA GLN A 61 2.05 4.73 -11.97
C GLN A 61 0.71 5.07 -11.28
N TYR A 62 0.15 4.16 -10.46
CA TYR A 62 -1.01 4.45 -9.62
C TYR A 62 -0.73 5.60 -8.66
N ASN A 63 0.50 5.71 -8.16
CA ASN A 63 0.90 6.76 -7.22
C ASN A 63 0.77 8.16 -7.81
N GLU A 64 1.00 8.34 -9.12
CA GLU A 64 0.85 9.65 -9.78
C GLU A 64 -0.56 10.25 -9.59
N ASN A 65 -1.58 9.40 -9.65
CA ASN A 65 -2.95 9.84 -9.40
C ASN A 65 -3.17 10.15 -7.92
N ALA A 66 -2.71 9.29 -7.02
CA ALA A 66 -2.82 9.50 -5.59
C ALA A 66 -2.15 10.81 -5.14
N LEU A 67 -0.93 11.09 -5.67
CA LEU A 67 -0.20 12.32 -5.38
C LEU A 67 -0.96 13.59 -5.79
N ARG A 68 -1.64 13.59 -6.94
CA ARG A 68 -2.45 14.73 -7.37
C ARG A 68 -3.57 15.07 -6.38
N HIS A 69 -4.21 14.03 -5.83
CA HIS A 69 -5.26 14.23 -4.84
C HIS A 69 -4.70 14.70 -3.50
N ILE A 70 -3.59 14.11 -3.02
CA ILE A 70 -2.90 14.54 -1.79
C ILE A 70 -2.47 16.01 -1.94
N GLU A 71 -1.84 16.37 -3.05
CA GLU A 71 -1.40 17.73 -3.32
C GLU A 71 -2.57 18.73 -3.37
N SER A 72 -3.69 18.32 -3.99
CA SER A 72 -4.91 19.14 -4.05
C SER A 72 -5.45 19.45 -2.65
N GLY A 73 -5.42 18.46 -1.75
CA GLY A 73 -5.82 18.65 -0.35
C GLY A 73 -4.85 19.55 0.41
N ALA A 74 -3.55 19.30 0.30
CA ALA A 74 -2.50 20.11 0.93
C ALA A 74 -2.60 21.59 0.55
N LYS A 75 -2.81 21.89 -0.73
CA LYS A 75 -2.98 23.26 -1.24
C LYS A 75 -4.16 24.03 -0.65
N ARG A 76 -5.23 23.35 -0.21
CA ARG A 76 -6.39 24.01 0.42
C ARG A 76 -6.04 24.72 1.73
N VAL A 77 -5.02 24.23 2.40
CA VAL A 77 -4.54 24.75 3.71
C VAL A 77 -3.15 25.38 3.62
N GLY A 78 -2.67 25.67 2.40
CA GLY A 78 -1.37 26.33 2.18
C GLY A 78 -0.15 25.41 2.36
N ARG A 79 -0.35 24.09 2.33
CA ARG A 79 0.73 23.07 2.37
C ARG A 79 1.13 22.64 0.96
N THR A 80 2.24 21.95 0.87
CA THR A 80 2.76 21.30 -0.33
C THR A 80 2.86 19.79 -0.12
N LEU A 81 3.20 19.03 -1.16
CA LEU A 81 3.48 17.59 -1.02
C LEU A 81 4.66 17.32 -0.08
N ASP A 82 5.63 18.22 0.03
CA ASP A 82 6.81 18.05 0.89
C ASP A 82 6.45 18.13 2.38
N ASP A 83 5.30 18.71 2.70
CA ASP A 83 4.77 18.79 4.07
C ASP A 83 3.97 17.53 4.46
N VAL A 84 3.80 16.57 3.55
CA VAL A 84 3.01 15.35 3.76
C VAL A 84 3.89 14.13 3.51
N ASP A 85 4.15 13.34 4.55
CA ASP A 85 4.87 12.08 4.40
C ASP A 85 4.01 11.05 3.64
N ARG A 86 4.65 10.22 2.80
CA ARG A 86 3.95 9.26 1.91
C ARG A 86 4.60 7.88 1.97
N PRO A 87 4.58 7.24 3.15
CA PRO A 87 5.08 5.88 3.26
C PRO A 87 4.18 4.92 2.46
N GLN A 88 4.81 3.88 1.90
CA GLN A 88 4.11 2.86 1.13
C GLN A 88 4.66 1.47 1.43
N LEU A 89 3.75 0.53 1.68
CA LEU A 89 4.11 -0.87 1.79
C LEU A 89 4.40 -1.43 0.38
N VAL A 90 5.63 -1.84 0.12
CA VAL A 90 6.05 -2.47 -1.12
C VAL A 90 6.23 -3.96 -0.89
N VAL A 91 5.42 -4.76 -1.55
CA VAL A 91 5.53 -6.22 -1.49
C VAL A 91 6.78 -6.67 -2.24
N VAL A 92 7.66 -7.38 -1.55
CA VAL A 92 8.95 -7.83 -2.07
C VAL A 92 9.01 -9.35 -2.09
N SER A 93 9.30 -9.93 -3.24
CA SER A 93 9.69 -11.32 -3.36
C SER A 93 11.05 -11.40 -4.07
N MET A 94 12.09 -11.77 -3.33
CA MET A 94 13.47 -11.73 -3.79
C MET A 94 14.09 -13.12 -3.75
N ASP A 95 14.67 -13.53 -4.86
CA ASP A 95 15.42 -14.78 -4.97
C ASP A 95 16.52 -14.65 -6.04
N THR A 96 17.56 -15.50 -5.97
CA THR A 96 18.54 -15.65 -7.06
C THR A 96 17.91 -16.32 -8.29
N ASP A 97 16.88 -17.14 -8.09
CA ASP A 97 16.02 -17.70 -9.11
C ASP A 97 14.81 -16.79 -9.33
N ARG A 98 14.81 -16.08 -10.45
CA ARG A 98 13.77 -15.13 -10.82
C ARG A 98 12.38 -15.77 -10.87
N GLU A 99 12.26 -16.96 -11.46
CA GLU A 99 10.98 -17.65 -11.58
C GLU A 99 10.39 -17.97 -10.21
N ARG A 100 11.22 -18.47 -9.30
CA ARG A 100 10.81 -18.73 -7.92
C ARG A 100 10.37 -17.47 -7.19
N ALA A 101 11.06 -16.35 -7.39
CA ALA A 101 10.64 -15.07 -6.82
C ALA A 101 9.26 -14.63 -7.31
N LEU A 102 8.98 -14.79 -8.60
CA LEU A 102 7.68 -14.43 -9.17
C LEU A 102 6.57 -15.35 -8.65
N ASP A 103 6.83 -16.65 -8.59
CA ASP A 103 5.83 -17.63 -8.13
C ASP A 103 5.47 -17.43 -6.65
N ASN A 104 6.43 -17.07 -5.80
CA ASN A 104 6.17 -16.76 -4.39
C ASN A 104 5.22 -15.55 -4.21
N ALA A 105 5.25 -14.58 -5.12
CA ALA A 105 4.36 -13.43 -5.07
C ALA A 105 3.00 -13.67 -5.75
N ARG A 106 2.94 -14.63 -6.67
CA ARG A 106 1.80 -14.85 -7.56
C ARG A 106 0.51 -15.13 -6.80
N GLU A 107 0.56 -15.90 -5.72
CA GLU A 107 -0.64 -16.21 -4.93
C GLU A 107 -1.28 -14.94 -4.34
N LEU A 108 -0.49 -14.11 -3.66
CA LEU A 108 -0.97 -12.86 -3.06
C LEU A 108 -1.51 -11.90 -4.14
N VAL A 109 -0.80 -11.79 -5.27
CA VAL A 109 -1.23 -10.99 -6.43
C VAL A 109 -2.56 -11.49 -6.96
N THR A 110 -2.71 -12.82 -7.14
CA THR A 110 -3.94 -13.45 -7.64
C THR A 110 -5.13 -13.12 -6.75
N GLN A 111 -4.97 -13.27 -5.44
CA GLN A 111 -6.04 -12.95 -4.48
C GLN A 111 -6.44 -11.47 -4.58
N TYR A 112 -5.47 -10.58 -4.69
CA TYR A 112 -5.74 -9.14 -4.73
C TYR A 112 -6.38 -8.71 -6.06
N LEU A 113 -6.02 -9.33 -7.18
CA LEU A 113 -6.69 -9.15 -8.47
C LEU A 113 -8.19 -9.48 -8.39
N GLY A 114 -8.54 -10.54 -7.68
CA GLY A 114 -9.95 -10.91 -7.47
C GLY A 114 -10.70 -10.00 -6.50
N GLN A 115 -10.03 -9.54 -5.43
CA GLN A 115 -10.65 -8.73 -4.36
C GLN A 115 -10.82 -7.25 -4.72
N GLN A 116 -9.85 -6.69 -5.47
CA GLN A 116 -9.74 -5.26 -5.73
C GLN A 116 -9.59 -4.93 -7.23
N PRO A 117 -10.46 -5.45 -8.10
CA PRO A 117 -10.27 -5.32 -9.55
C PRO A 117 -10.24 -3.86 -10.02
N HIS A 118 -10.94 -2.96 -9.35
CA HIS A 118 -10.95 -1.53 -9.68
C HIS A 118 -9.60 -0.85 -9.39
N ILE A 119 -8.93 -1.24 -8.29
CA ILE A 119 -7.59 -0.73 -7.96
C ILE A 119 -6.56 -1.33 -8.94
N MET A 120 -6.72 -2.59 -9.28
CA MET A 120 -5.85 -3.26 -10.24
C MET A 120 -5.94 -2.66 -11.64
N LYS A 121 -7.16 -2.35 -12.09
CA LYS A 121 -7.38 -1.61 -13.34
C LYS A 121 -6.72 -0.22 -13.29
N ALA A 122 -6.87 0.51 -12.19
CA ALA A 122 -6.22 1.79 -11.99
C ALA A 122 -4.68 1.69 -11.92
N SER A 123 -4.14 0.52 -11.58
CA SER A 123 -2.71 0.20 -11.59
C SER A 123 -2.20 -0.27 -12.95
N GLY A 124 -3.05 -0.33 -13.99
CA GLY A 124 -2.66 -0.70 -15.35
C GLY A 124 -2.79 -2.18 -15.70
N VAL A 125 -3.43 -2.99 -14.83
CA VAL A 125 -3.76 -4.38 -15.19
C VAL A 125 -4.88 -4.37 -16.25
N SER A 126 -4.71 -5.17 -17.30
CA SER A 126 -5.68 -5.22 -18.40
C SER A 126 -7.03 -5.79 -17.96
N GLU A 127 -8.09 -5.29 -18.60
CA GLU A 127 -9.45 -5.78 -18.32
C GLU A 127 -9.63 -7.26 -18.66
N ASP A 128 -8.92 -7.75 -19.67
CA ASP A 128 -8.99 -9.16 -20.07
C ASP A 128 -8.47 -10.08 -18.96
N VAL A 129 -7.29 -9.78 -18.39
CA VAL A 129 -6.74 -10.54 -17.24
C VAL A 129 -7.67 -10.48 -16.04
N LEU A 130 -8.23 -9.32 -15.72
CA LEU A 130 -9.18 -9.19 -14.61
C LEU A 130 -10.44 -10.00 -14.84
N ALA A 131 -10.99 -10.00 -16.07
CA ALA A 131 -12.18 -10.76 -16.43
C ALA A 131 -11.94 -12.28 -16.35
N GLU A 132 -10.81 -12.77 -16.85
CA GLU A 132 -10.44 -14.18 -16.75
C GLU A 132 -10.33 -14.65 -15.30
N ILE A 133 -9.68 -13.87 -14.45
CA ILE A 133 -9.53 -14.18 -13.02
C ILE A 133 -10.90 -14.19 -12.33
N GLN A 134 -11.76 -13.23 -12.60
CA GLN A 134 -13.10 -13.15 -12.01
C GLN A 134 -14.03 -14.30 -12.43
N GLN A 135 -13.77 -14.96 -13.55
CA GLN A 135 -14.51 -16.16 -13.94
C GLN A 135 -14.14 -17.38 -13.07
N VAL A 136 -12.94 -17.42 -12.52
CA VAL A 136 -12.42 -18.52 -11.69
C VAL A 136 -12.57 -18.23 -10.20
N LEU A 137 -12.24 -16.99 -9.77
CA LEU A 137 -12.29 -16.60 -8.37
C LEU A 137 -13.66 -16.06 -7.98
N THR A 138 -14.30 -16.74 -7.05
CA THR A 138 -15.49 -16.26 -6.33
C THR A 138 -15.15 -16.04 -4.86
N TRP A 139 -15.81 -15.09 -4.20
CA TRP A 139 -15.51 -14.85 -2.79
C TRP A 139 -16.63 -15.35 -1.88
N PRO A 140 -16.30 -16.12 -0.82
CA PRO A 140 -14.95 -16.58 -0.43
C PRO A 140 -14.37 -17.59 -1.42
N ALA A 141 -13.09 -17.44 -1.77
CA ALA A 141 -12.38 -18.31 -2.70
C ALA A 141 -11.88 -19.57 -1.99
N THR A 142 -11.92 -20.72 -2.70
CA THR A 142 -11.27 -21.95 -2.25
C THR A 142 -9.79 -21.96 -2.68
N GLU A 143 -8.96 -22.76 -1.99
CA GLU A 143 -7.56 -22.95 -2.40
C GLU A 143 -7.41 -23.46 -3.83
N GLU A 144 -8.35 -24.31 -4.30
CA GLU A 144 -8.34 -24.82 -5.67
C GLU A 144 -8.59 -23.70 -6.67
N GLN A 145 -9.58 -22.83 -6.42
CA GLN A 145 -9.85 -21.65 -7.26
C GLN A 145 -8.64 -20.72 -7.34
N ILE A 146 -7.97 -20.49 -6.19
CA ILE A 146 -6.76 -19.66 -6.16
C ILE A 146 -5.67 -20.29 -7.02
N ARG A 147 -5.40 -21.60 -6.88
CA ARG A 147 -4.38 -22.30 -7.68
C ARG A 147 -4.68 -22.26 -9.18
N GLU A 148 -5.94 -22.42 -9.58
CA GLU A 148 -6.32 -22.31 -11.00
C GLU A 148 -6.18 -20.87 -11.51
N ALA A 149 -6.61 -19.88 -10.74
CA ALA A 149 -6.48 -18.48 -11.13
C ALA A 149 -5.01 -18.01 -11.19
N MET A 150 -4.13 -18.55 -10.37
CA MET A 150 -2.68 -18.26 -10.43
C MET A 150 -2.07 -18.56 -11.80
N LYS A 151 -2.59 -19.59 -12.51
CA LYS A 151 -2.12 -19.94 -13.86
C LYS A 151 -2.46 -18.90 -14.92
N LEU A 152 -3.44 -18.04 -14.64
CA LEU A 152 -3.90 -16.96 -15.51
C LEU A 152 -3.16 -15.65 -15.27
N VAL A 153 -2.35 -15.54 -14.19
CA VAL A 153 -1.62 -14.33 -13.85
C VAL A 153 -0.25 -14.30 -14.53
N PRO A 154 -0.04 -13.44 -15.53
CA PRO A 154 1.25 -13.35 -16.21
C PRO A 154 2.32 -12.74 -15.32
N ASP A 155 3.59 -13.06 -15.57
CA ASP A 155 4.75 -12.53 -14.83
C ASP A 155 4.79 -11.01 -14.80
N HIS A 156 4.48 -10.37 -15.93
CA HIS A 156 4.49 -8.91 -16.02
C HIS A 156 3.45 -8.26 -15.10
N VAL A 157 2.34 -8.93 -14.79
CA VAL A 157 1.34 -8.45 -13.83
C VAL A 157 1.86 -8.57 -12.41
N VAL A 158 2.56 -9.66 -12.08
CA VAL A 158 3.25 -9.80 -10.78
C VAL A 158 4.24 -8.65 -10.59
N GLN A 159 5.12 -8.42 -11.57
CA GLN A 159 6.13 -7.35 -11.52
C GLN A 159 5.55 -5.93 -11.62
N LEU A 160 4.35 -5.79 -12.17
CA LEU A 160 3.68 -4.48 -12.26
C LEU A 160 3.40 -3.90 -10.88
N ILE A 161 2.92 -4.73 -9.94
CA ILE A 161 2.39 -4.30 -8.64
C ILE A 161 3.18 -4.80 -7.43
N THR A 162 4.28 -5.52 -7.66
CA THR A 162 5.23 -5.97 -6.63
C THR A 162 6.65 -5.73 -7.06
N ALA A 163 7.57 -5.71 -6.11
CA ALA A 163 9.00 -5.77 -6.35
C ALA A 163 9.46 -7.23 -6.27
N SER A 164 9.24 -8.00 -7.35
CA SER A 164 9.54 -9.44 -7.41
C SER A 164 10.58 -9.75 -8.49
N GLY A 165 11.58 -10.57 -8.15
CA GLY A 165 12.66 -10.97 -9.04
C GLY A 165 14.00 -11.13 -8.34
N THR A 166 15.08 -10.98 -9.11
CA THR A 166 16.45 -10.95 -8.59
C THR A 166 16.70 -9.72 -7.71
N PRO A 167 17.75 -9.72 -6.86
CA PRO A 167 18.06 -8.56 -6.03
C PRO A 167 18.20 -7.24 -6.81
N ASP A 168 18.74 -7.25 -8.03
CA ASP A 168 18.87 -6.07 -8.85
C ASP A 168 17.52 -5.57 -9.39
N GLU A 169 16.65 -6.49 -9.84
CA GLU A 169 15.30 -6.16 -10.29
C GLU A 169 14.46 -5.57 -9.15
N VAL A 170 14.56 -6.17 -7.96
CA VAL A 170 13.83 -5.69 -6.78
C VAL A 170 14.30 -4.29 -6.36
N ARG A 171 15.61 -4.03 -6.33
CA ARG A 171 16.14 -2.68 -6.04
C ARG A 171 15.66 -1.65 -7.06
N SER A 172 15.72 -2.01 -8.34
CA SER A 172 15.23 -1.14 -9.42
C SER A 172 13.75 -0.82 -9.24
N LYS A 173 12.94 -1.84 -8.94
CA LYS A 173 11.49 -1.66 -8.73
C LYS A 173 11.15 -0.81 -7.50
N VAL A 174 11.87 -1.00 -6.40
CA VAL A 174 11.70 -0.14 -5.21
C VAL A 174 12.06 1.31 -5.54
N GLN A 175 13.13 1.53 -6.35
CA GLN A 175 13.48 2.87 -6.81
C GLN A 175 12.37 3.50 -7.66
N GLU A 176 11.68 2.73 -8.53
CA GLU A 176 10.53 3.23 -9.29
C GLU A 176 9.42 3.77 -8.36
N TYR A 177 9.15 3.10 -7.21
CA TYR A 177 8.19 3.62 -6.22
C TYR A 177 8.68 4.91 -5.56
N VAL A 178 9.96 5.02 -5.25
CA VAL A 178 10.55 6.27 -4.73
C VAL A 178 10.42 7.39 -5.74
N ASP A 179 10.77 7.14 -7.01
CA ASP A 179 10.68 8.12 -8.10
C ASP A 179 9.22 8.53 -8.36
N ALA A 180 8.28 7.62 -8.11
CA ALA A 180 6.83 7.87 -8.17
C ALA A 180 6.28 8.54 -6.90
N GLY A 181 7.13 9.02 -5.99
CA GLY A 181 6.78 9.89 -4.87
C GLY A 181 6.56 9.22 -3.53
N THR A 182 6.89 7.93 -3.39
CA THR A 182 6.97 7.28 -2.08
C THR A 182 8.14 7.84 -1.29
N THR A 183 7.89 8.39 -0.10
CA THR A 183 8.94 8.98 0.75
C THR A 183 9.64 7.93 1.61
N CYS A 184 8.94 6.87 1.97
CA CYS A 184 9.45 5.78 2.78
C CYS A 184 8.88 4.45 2.27
N PRO A 185 9.60 3.70 1.41
CA PRO A 185 9.20 2.35 1.04
C PRO A 185 9.37 1.43 2.24
N VAL A 186 8.26 0.81 2.68
CA VAL A 186 8.23 -0.19 3.75
C VAL A 186 8.21 -1.56 3.08
N LEU A 187 9.32 -2.28 3.11
CA LEU A 187 9.46 -3.54 2.41
C LEU A 187 8.74 -4.67 3.15
N TYR A 188 7.76 -5.29 2.48
CA TYR A 188 7.00 -6.43 2.98
C TYR A 188 7.50 -7.71 2.30
N PRO A 189 8.33 -8.53 2.99
CA PRO A 189 8.94 -9.70 2.39
C PRO A 189 7.93 -10.83 2.20
N LEU A 190 7.98 -11.45 1.02
CA LEU A 190 7.42 -12.76 0.74
C LEU A 190 8.58 -13.75 0.54
N GLY A 191 8.39 -14.99 0.98
CA GLY A 191 9.43 -16.00 0.97
C GLY A 191 10.25 -16.04 2.27
N ASP A 192 11.17 -17.00 2.34
CA ASP A 192 11.84 -17.38 3.60
C ASP A 192 13.15 -16.63 3.87
N ASP A 193 13.77 -16.03 2.83
CA ASP A 193 15.07 -15.36 2.96
C ASP A 193 14.97 -13.84 3.13
N VAL A 194 14.44 -13.43 4.28
CA VAL A 194 14.40 -12.00 4.68
C VAL A 194 15.81 -11.40 4.76
N LYS A 195 16.82 -12.23 5.07
CA LYS A 195 18.21 -11.77 5.17
C LYS A 195 18.75 -11.30 3.81
N MET A 196 18.45 -12.00 2.72
CA MET A 196 18.83 -11.59 1.37
C MET A 196 18.28 -10.19 1.05
N MET A 197 17.01 -9.91 1.40
CA MET A 197 16.41 -8.62 1.21
C MET A 197 17.13 -7.54 2.03
N ILE A 198 17.39 -7.78 3.33
CA ILE A 198 18.12 -6.84 4.18
C ILE A 198 19.51 -6.55 3.59
N ASP A 199 20.27 -7.58 3.22
CA ASP A 199 21.61 -7.44 2.66
C ASP A 199 21.61 -6.68 1.33
N ALA A 200 20.57 -6.83 0.52
CA ALA A 200 20.43 -6.13 -0.77
C ALA A 200 20.25 -4.62 -0.62
N PHE A 201 19.59 -4.16 0.45
CA PHE A 201 19.34 -2.74 0.70
C PHE A 201 20.30 -2.11 1.72
N ALA A 202 20.98 -2.89 2.56
CA ALA A 202 21.93 -2.37 3.54
C ALA A 202 23.26 -1.90 2.95
N ARG A 203 23.53 -2.15 1.66
CA ARG A 203 24.80 -1.85 0.97
C ARG A 203 24.75 -0.67 0.00
N SER A 204 23.65 0.07 0.02
CA SER A 204 23.48 1.27 -0.82
C SER A 204 24.01 2.54 -0.16
#